data_fef59df752a74d65aa0f10400cd8a20a
#
_entry.id   fef59df752a74d65aa0f10400cd8a20a
#
_cell.length_a   1.000
_cell.length_b   1.000
_cell.length_c   1.000
_cell.angle_alpha   90.00
_cell.angle_beta   90.00
_cell.angle_gamma   90.00
#
_symmetry.space_group_name_H-M   'P 1'
#
loop_
_entity.id
_entity.type
_entity.pdbx_description
1 polymer ?
#
loop_
_entity_poly.entity_id
_entity_poly.type
_entity_poly.pdbx_seq_one_letter_code
_entity_poly.pdbx_strand_id
1 'polypeptide(L)'
;MLYGDKVVLRPFEKNDLEKNLNWINNSNFQELFLTYLPITKTEEYKWYEGVIQSKVKIIFSIETKDTGQYIGNIGYSDIDYKNRKAVIWVYIGEKKQRRRGYGQESFSMMLDYGINFLTFKNSYLTRSNINLYF
;
A
#
# COMPACT_ATOMS: atom_id res chain seq x y z
N MET A 1 1.81 -9.09 -11.16
CA MET A 1 1.25 -7.74 -11.40
C MET A 1 -0.24 -7.79 -11.58
N LEU A 2 -0.94 -6.77 -11.12
CA LEU A 2 -2.37 -6.63 -11.32
C LEU A 2 -2.62 -5.41 -12.20
N TYR A 3 -3.40 -5.59 -13.26
CA TYR A 3 -3.64 -4.55 -14.27
C TYR A 3 -5.08 -4.03 -14.17
N GLY A 4 -5.22 -2.74 -13.87
CA GLY A 4 -6.51 -2.05 -13.87
C GLY A 4 -6.69 -1.20 -15.12
N ASP A 5 -7.73 -0.37 -15.12
CA ASP A 5 -7.98 0.58 -16.20
C ASP A 5 -7.07 1.81 -16.10
N LYS A 6 -6.83 2.29 -14.91
CA LYS A 6 -6.05 3.50 -14.62
C LYS A 6 -4.71 3.21 -13.96
N VAL A 7 -4.59 2.09 -13.25
CA VAL A 7 -3.41 1.76 -12.45
C VAL A 7 -2.89 0.37 -12.75
N VAL A 8 -1.61 0.17 -12.44
CA VAL A 8 -0.97 -1.12 -12.37
C VAL A 8 -0.45 -1.31 -10.96
N LEU A 9 -0.75 -2.44 -10.34
CA LEU A 9 -0.20 -2.82 -9.04
C LEU A 9 0.95 -3.80 -9.29
N ARG A 10 2.14 -3.40 -8.93
CA ARG A 10 3.35 -4.21 -9.07
C ARG A 10 4.01 -4.45 -7.72
N PRO A 11 4.86 -5.46 -7.59
CA PRO A 11 5.59 -5.66 -6.34
C PRO A 11 6.36 -4.41 -5.93
N PHE A 12 6.36 -4.12 -4.63
CA PHE A 12 7.17 -3.04 -4.07
C PHE A 12 8.64 -3.43 -4.17
N GLU A 13 9.46 -2.54 -4.71
CA GLU A 13 10.87 -2.80 -4.98
C GLU A 13 11.77 -1.85 -4.20
N LYS A 14 13.05 -2.24 -4.09
CA LYS A 14 14.06 -1.44 -3.41
C LYS A 14 14.16 -0.02 -3.97
N ASN A 15 13.99 0.15 -5.27
CA ASN A 15 14.02 1.46 -5.93
C ASN A 15 12.88 2.38 -5.50
N ASP A 16 11.83 1.85 -4.90
CA ASP A 16 10.69 2.63 -4.42
C ASP A 16 10.95 3.27 -3.05
N LEU A 17 11.95 2.78 -2.32
CA LEU A 17 12.19 3.17 -0.92
C LEU A 17 12.41 4.66 -0.73
N GLU A 18 13.19 5.28 -1.60
CA GLU A 18 13.52 6.70 -1.46
C GLU A 18 12.27 7.58 -1.57
N LYS A 19 11.47 7.33 -2.59
CA LYS A 19 10.23 8.09 -2.82
C LYS A 19 9.22 7.82 -1.70
N ASN A 20 9.08 6.57 -1.29
CA ASN A 20 8.20 6.19 -0.19
C ASN A 20 8.64 6.86 1.11
N LEU A 21 9.93 6.89 1.40
CA LEU A 21 10.47 7.54 2.59
C LEU A 21 10.17 9.04 2.60
N ASN A 22 10.31 9.70 1.45
CA ASN A 22 9.98 11.11 1.33
C ASN A 22 8.51 11.38 1.62
N TRP A 23 7.61 10.52 1.15
CA TRP A 23 6.19 10.63 1.47
C TRP A 23 5.92 10.46 2.95
N ILE A 24 6.48 9.41 3.56
CA ILE A 24 6.27 9.09 4.98
C ILE A 24 6.79 10.21 5.87
N ASN A 25 7.92 10.82 5.53
CA ASN A 25 8.51 11.92 6.30
C ASN A 25 7.85 13.27 6.06
N ASN A 26 6.90 13.35 5.15
CA ASN A 26 6.08 14.54 4.96
C ASN A 26 5.15 14.72 6.17
N SER A 27 5.04 15.95 6.67
CA SER A 27 4.27 16.25 7.89
C SER A 27 2.80 15.79 7.82
N ASN A 28 2.22 15.76 6.61
CA ASN A 28 0.83 15.33 6.43
C ASN A 28 0.63 13.83 6.62
N PHE A 29 1.68 13.04 6.47
CA PHE A 29 1.62 11.58 6.62
C PHE A 29 2.07 11.10 8.00
N GLN A 30 2.83 11.90 8.73
CA GLN A 30 3.39 11.46 10.01
C GLN A 30 2.31 11.08 11.04
N GLU A 31 1.22 11.82 11.09
CA GLU A 31 0.08 11.48 11.94
C GLU A 31 -0.55 10.15 11.57
N LEU A 32 -0.67 9.88 10.27
CA LEU A 32 -1.30 8.66 9.76
C LEU A 32 -0.53 7.40 10.12
N PHE A 33 0.80 7.49 10.09
CA PHE A 33 1.66 6.36 10.38
C PHE A 33 2.00 6.27 11.87
N LEU A 34 1.42 7.16 12.70
CA LEU A 34 1.71 7.27 14.13
C LEU A 34 3.22 7.43 14.40
N THR A 35 3.93 8.00 13.44
CA THR A 35 5.37 8.27 13.53
C THR A 35 5.57 9.77 13.70
N TYR A 36 5.87 10.18 14.91
CA TYR A 36 6.10 11.58 15.22
C TYR A 36 7.52 12.03 14.95
N LEU A 37 8.43 11.08 14.68
CA LEU A 37 9.81 11.34 14.33
C LEU A 37 10.06 10.93 12.89
N PRO A 38 10.92 11.67 12.15
CA PRO A 38 11.30 11.26 10.82
C PRO A 38 11.94 9.87 10.82
N ILE A 39 11.65 9.10 9.80
CA ILE A 39 12.21 7.76 9.63
C ILE A 39 13.52 7.89 8.86
N THR A 40 14.57 7.21 9.32
CA THR A 40 15.87 7.21 8.65
C THR A 40 15.88 6.22 7.48
N LYS A 41 16.84 6.39 6.56
CA LYS A 41 17.03 5.44 5.46
C LYS A 41 17.32 4.03 5.99
N THR A 42 18.10 3.92 7.06
CA THR A 42 18.42 2.63 7.67
C THR A 42 17.17 1.92 8.19
N GLU A 43 16.29 2.65 8.87
CA GLU A 43 15.02 2.10 9.36
C GLU A 43 14.11 1.66 8.20
N GLU A 44 14.05 2.43 7.12
CA GLU A 44 13.30 2.10 5.92
C GLU A 44 13.83 0.84 5.25
N TYR A 45 15.15 0.67 5.15
CA TYR A 45 15.77 -0.54 4.62
C TYR A 45 15.45 -1.77 5.47
N LYS A 46 15.52 -1.64 6.79
CA LYS A 46 15.17 -2.73 7.70
C LYS A 46 13.71 -3.12 7.56
N TRP A 47 12.84 -2.13 7.44
CA TRP A 47 11.43 -2.36 7.22
C TRP A 47 11.21 -3.13 5.91
N TYR A 48 11.86 -2.72 4.84
CA TYR A 48 11.75 -3.36 3.53
C TYR A 48 12.21 -4.83 3.60
N GLU A 49 13.35 -5.10 4.21
CA GLU A 49 13.85 -6.46 4.37
C GLU A 49 12.87 -7.34 5.15
N GLY A 50 12.25 -6.78 6.18
CA GLY A 50 11.22 -7.48 6.94
C GLY A 50 9.99 -7.78 6.11
N VAL A 51 9.54 -6.84 5.28
CA VAL A 51 8.35 -6.99 4.45
C VAL A 51 8.53 -8.07 3.38
N ILE A 52 9.66 -8.08 2.67
CA ILE A 52 9.90 -9.07 1.61
C ILE A 52 10.01 -10.50 2.13
N GLN A 53 10.34 -10.67 3.41
CA GLN A 53 10.42 -11.97 4.06
C GLN A 53 9.13 -12.33 4.82
N SER A 54 8.23 -11.37 4.99
CA SER A 54 7.03 -11.58 5.79
C SER A 54 6.01 -12.43 5.05
N LYS A 55 5.35 -13.31 5.80
CA LYS A 55 4.20 -14.09 5.32
C LYS A 55 2.86 -13.45 5.70
N VAL A 56 2.89 -12.43 6.54
CA VAL A 56 1.69 -11.78 7.07
C VAL A 56 1.50 -10.34 6.55
N LYS A 57 2.36 -9.91 5.64
CA LYS A 57 2.29 -8.61 5.00
C LYS A 57 2.49 -8.75 3.50
N ILE A 58 1.70 -8.01 2.73
CA ILE A 58 1.82 -7.92 1.28
C ILE A 58 1.76 -6.45 0.92
N ILE A 59 2.68 -6.00 0.07
CA ILE A 59 2.69 -4.61 -0.40
C ILE A 59 2.88 -4.56 -1.90
N PHE A 60 2.06 -3.74 -2.56
CA PHE A 60 2.21 -3.40 -3.97
C PHE A 60 2.47 -1.92 -4.12
N SER A 61 3.26 -1.57 -5.11
CA SER A 61 3.41 -0.19 -5.56
C SER A 61 2.34 0.09 -6.61
N ILE A 62 1.76 1.28 -6.53
CA ILE A 62 0.74 1.76 -7.46
C ILE A 62 1.41 2.63 -8.52
N GLU A 63 1.28 2.26 -9.78
CA GLU A 63 1.72 3.07 -10.91
C GLU A 63 0.53 3.53 -11.73
N THR A 64 0.62 4.75 -12.29
CA THR A 64 -0.36 5.16 -13.29
C THR A 64 -0.12 4.39 -14.57
N LYS A 65 -1.19 3.88 -15.18
CA LYS A 65 -1.09 3.03 -16.36
C LYS A 65 -0.58 3.80 -17.59
N ASP A 66 -0.91 5.08 -17.70
CA ASP A 66 -0.55 5.91 -18.84
C ASP A 66 0.93 6.28 -18.88
N THR A 67 1.52 6.67 -17.74
CA THR A 67 2.91 7.16 -17.69
C THR A 67 3.86 6.25 -16.93
N GLY A 68 3.35 5.27 -16.20
CA GLY A 68 4.18 4.40 -15.36
C GLY A 68 4.72 5.09 -14.11
N GLN A 69 4.13 6.21 -13.70
CA GLN A 69 4.56 6.95 -12.52
C GLN A 69 4.19 6.20 -11.24
N TYR A 70 5.16 5.97 -10.37
CA TYR A 70 4.91 5.45 -9.04
C TYR A 70 4.29 6.52 -8.16
N ILE A 71 3.06 6.29 -7.67
CA ILE A 71 2.26 7.31 -6.97
C ILE A 71 1.84 6.93 -5.56
N GLY A 72 1.96 5.70 -5.16
CA GLY A 72 1.51 5.27 -3.85
C GLY A 72 1.69 3.78 -3.61
N ASN A 73 1.15 3.31 -2.50
CA ASN A 73 1.24 1.91 -2.11
C ASN A 73 -0.10 1.40 -1.62
N ILE A 74 -0.29 0.10 -1.76
CA ILE A 74 -1.46 -0.60 -1.25
C ILE A 74 -1.02 -1.98 -0.77
N GLY A 75 -1.64 -2.48 0.29
CA GLY A 75 -1.28 -3.78 0.79
C GLY A 75 -2.23 -4.35 1.83
N TYR A 76 -1.84 -5.51 2.30
CA TYR A 76 -2.45 -6.17 3.44
C TYR A 76 -1.43 -6.26 4.57
N SER A 77 -1.88 -6.04 5.79
CA SER A 77 -1.13 -6.32 7.00
C SER A 77 -1.95 -7.20 7.92
N ASP A 78 -1.29 -7.77 8.94
CA ASP A 78 -1.93 -8.63 9.92
C ASP A 78 -2.72 -9.78 9.28
N ILE A 79 -2.16 -10.39 8.24
CA ILE A 79 -2.80 -11.49 7.53
C ILE A 79 -2.91 -12.69 8.46
N ASP A 80 -4.13 -13.14 8.69
CA ASP A 80 -4.45 -14.33 9.45
C ASP A 80 -5.06 -15.36 8.50
N TYR A 81 -4.23 -16.29 8.03
CA TYR A 81 -4.67 -17.32 7.07
C TYR A 81 -5.63 -18.33 7.68
N LYS A 82 -5.52 -18.56 8.98
CA LYS A 82 -6.40 -19.51 9.67
C LYS A 82 -7.83 -18.99 9.72
N ASN A 83 -8.00 -17.72 10.09
CA ASN A 83 -9.31 -17.07 10.19
C ASN A 83 -9.71 -16.32 8.94
N ARG A 84 -8.85 -16.29 7.91
CA ARG A 84 -9.10 -15.65 6.61
C ARG A 84 -9.44 -14.17 6.73
N LYS A 85 -8.65 -13.43 7.50
CA LYS A 85 -8.84 -12.01 7.70
C LYS A 85 -7.52 -11.26 7.55
N ALA A 86 -7.63 -9.96 7.26
CA ALA A 86 -6.48 -9.07 7.13
C ALA A 86 -6.92 -7.62 7.25
N VAL A 87 -5.96 -6.75 7.40
CA VAL A 87 -6.16 -5.30 7.32
C VAL A 87 -5.68 -4.83 5.95
N ILE A 88 -6.57 -4.17 5.20
CA ILE A 88 -6.21 -3.55 3.92
C ILE A 88 -5.92 -2.07 4.14
N TRP A 89 -4.86 -1.58 3.51
CA TRP A 89 -4.46 -0.18 3.59
C TRP A 89 -4.02 0.33 2.22
N VAL A 90 -4.22 1.63 1.98
CA VAL A 90 -3.84 2.28 0.73
C VAL A 90 -3.53 3.75 1.00
N TYR A 91 -2.52 4.27 0.33
CA TYR A 91 -2.27 5.72 0.28
C TYR A 91 -1.67 6.11 -1.06
N ILE A 92 -2.05 7.30 -1.51
CA ILE A 92 -1.45 7.96 -2.66
C ILE A 92 -0.49 9.01 -2.12
N GLY A 93 0.80 8.76 -2.29
CA GLY A 93 1.85 9.64 -1.79
C GLY A 93 2.00 10.92 -2.61
N GLU A 94 1.82 10.83 -3.93
CA GLU A 94 1.84 11.99 -4.83
C GLU A 94 0.57 12.81 -4.67
N LYS A 95 0.69 13.97 -4.02
CA LYS A 95 -0.44 14.84 -3.71
C LYS A 95 -1.28 15.21 -4.94
N LYS A 96 -0.60 15.46 -6.08
CA LYS A 96 -1.26 15.85 -7.34
C LYS A 96 -2.09 14.73 -7.95
N GLN A 97 -1.85 13.49 -7.55
CA GLN A 97 -2.55 12.31 -8.08
C GLN A 97 -3.70 11.85 -7.19
N ARG A 98 -3.97 12.56 -6.10
CA ARG A 98 -5.10 12.27 -5.23
C ARG A 98 -6.39 12.78 -5.85
N ARG A 99 -7.52 12.17 -5.46
CA ARG A 99 -8.88 12.54 -5.92
C ARG A 99 -9.09 12.32 -7.42
N ARG A 100 -8.31 11.42 -8.02
CA ARG A 100 -8.45 11.06 -9.44
C ARG A 100 -8.96 9.64 -9.64
N GLY A 101 -9.30 8.94 -8.55
CA GLY A 101 -9.81 7.58 -8.60
C GLY A 101 -8.75 6.49 -8.59
N TYR A 102 -7.48 6.83 -8.52
CA TYR A 102 -6.39 5.84 -8.53
C TYR A 102 -6.40 4.96 -7.27
N GLY A 103 -6.59 5.56 -6.11
CA GLY A 103 -6.65 4.82 -4.85
C GLY A 103 -7.89 3.93 -4.78
N GLN A 104 -9.02 4.43 -5.24
CA GLN A 104 -10.27 3.68 -5.26
C GLN A 104 -10.20 2.47 -6.17
N GLU A 105 -9.66 2.62 -7.38
CA GLU A 105 -9.46 1.49 -8.28
C GLU A 105 -8.51 0.47 -7.70
N SER A 106 -7.38 0.93 -7.14
CA SER A 106 -6.41 0.07 -6.47
C SER A 106 -7.04 -0.71 -5.33
N PHE A 107 -7.88 -0.06 -4.55
CA PHE A 107 -8.59 -0.69 -3.44
C PHE A 107 -9.52 -1.80 -3.93
N SER A 108 -10.30 -1.55 -4.99
CA SER A 108 -11.17 -2.57 -5.59
C SER A 108 -10.39 -3.76 -6.11
N MET A 109 -9.28 -3.50 -6.80
CA MET A 109 -8.40 -4.56 -7.30
C MET A 109 -7.81 -5.40 -6.17
N MET A 110 -7.44 -4.75 -5.08
CA MET A 110 -6.87 -5.44 -3.92
C MET A 110 -7.90 -6.27 -3.19
N LEU A 111 -9.14 -5.79 -3.08
CA LEU A 111 -10.25 -6.58 -2.54
C LEU A 111 -10.47 -7.86 -3.34
N ASP A 112 -10.54 -7.75 -4.66
CA ASP A 112 -10.72 -8.90 -5.54
C ASP A 112 -9.57 -9.89 -5.40
N TYR A 113 -8.35 -9.39 -5.33
CA TYR A 113 -7.17 -10.22 -5.13
C TYR A 113 -7.22 -10.97 -3.80
N GLY A 114 -7.58 -10.28 -2.72
CA GLY A 114 -7.69 -10.89 -1.39
C GLY A 114 -8.76 -11.97 -1.33
N ILE A 115 -9.92 -11.71 -1.90
CA ILE A 115 -11.04 -12.65 -1.89
C ILE A 115 -10.77 -13.85 -2.80
N ASN A 116 -10.30 -13.62 -4.02
CA ASN A 116 -10.20 -14.66 -5.04
C ASN A 116 -8.91 -15.49 -4.93
N PHE A 117 -7.79 -14.88 -4.55
CA PHE A 117 -6.50 -15.56 -4.51
C PHE A 117 -6.02 -15.89 -3.10
N LEU A 118 -6.31 -15.02 -2.12
CA LEU A 118 -5.94 -15.24 -0.73
C LEU A 118 -7.08 -15.84 0.08
N THR A 119 -8.25 -15.98 -0.52
CA THR A 119 -9.46 -16.58 0.06
C THR A 119 -9.93 -15.88 1.33
N PHE A 120 -9.69 -14.60 1.48
CA PHE A 120 -10.22 -13.82 2.60
C PHE A 120 -11.73 -13.68 2.49
N LYS A 121 -12.40 -13.63 3.63
CA LYS A 121 -13.82 -13.31 3.68
C LYS A 121 -13.99 -11.81 3.65
N ASN A 122 -14.86 -11.30 2.77
CA ASN A 122 -15.09 -9.86 2.61
C ASN A 122 -15.43 -9.17 3.93
N SER A 123 -16.25 -9.81 4.76
CA SER A 123 -16.64 -9.27 6.08
C SER A 123 -15.50 -9.18 7.09
N TYR A 124 -14.37 -9.84 6.82
CA TYR A 124 -13.20 -9.86 7.70
C TYR A 124 -12.07 -8.95 7.23
N LEU A 125 -12.28 -8.18 6.16
CA LEU A 125 -11.32 -7.21 5.70
C LEU A 125 -11.60 -5.86 6.37
N THR A 126 -10.65 -5.37 7.13
CA THR A 126 -10.75 -4.13 7.88
C THR A 126 -9.95 -3.04 7.19
N ARG A 127 -10.55 -1.84 7.06
CA ARG A 127 -9.86 -0.68 6.50
C ARG A 127 -8.98 -0.01 7.53
N SER A 128 -7.81 0.43 7.08
CA SER A 128 -6.98 1.35 7.85
C SER A 128 -7.46 2.79 7.67
N ASN A 129 -7.23 3.65 8.68
CA ASN A 129 -7.52 5.08 8.59
C ASN A 129 -6.70 5.80 7.50
N ILE A 130 -5.64 5.18 7.00
CA ILE A 130 -4.81 5.70 5.90
C ILE A 130 -5.63 5.84 4.62
N ASN A 131 -6.75 5.15 4.49
CA ASN A 131 -7.65 5.20 3.33
C ASN A 131 -8.18 6.61 3.02
N LEU A 132 -8.13 7.53 3.98
CA LEU A 132 -8.60 8.91 3.78
C LEU A 132 -7.74 9.71 2.79
N TYR A 133 -6.57 9.19 2.38
CA TYR A 133 -5.60 9.90 1.54
C TYR A 133 -5.54 9.35 0.10
N PHE A 134 -6.59 8.80 -0.39
CA PHE A 134 -6.67 8.38 -1.77
C PHE A 134 -7.81 9.05 -2.54
#